data_35c2afebaf4b84af183871173a2bf9d5
#
_entry.id   35c2afebaf4b84af183871173a2bf9d5
#
_cell.length_a   1.000
_cell.length_b   1.000
_cell.length_c   1.000
_cell.angle_alpha   90.00
_cell.angle_beta   90.00
_cell.angle_gamma   90.00
#
_symmetry.space_group_name_H-M   'P 1'
#
loop_
_entity.id
_entity.type
_entity.pdbx_description
1 polymer ?
#
loop_
_entity_poly.entity_id
_entity_poly.type
_entity_poly.pdbx_seq_one_letter_code
_entity_poly.pdbx_strand_id
1 'polypeptide(L)'
;MSFVPKTAAYSGKINAVTLGAGDKAIVIGGQNVLPFYTFDAAIENAPKIGVEISDAADKWTAPGLVEFYAGCTTMAERAKKAETMPGADFICLNFESADPNGANRSVADCVADAKAVADAISMPIVIMGCKNMEKDGELFAKISEALQGKNIVVMSARSEDYKTVGASVALAYGQKVGAETADDINLAKQLNIMMKQLNIPAESIVMNIGTAAVGYGYEYVASTLDRVRLAALQQSDADLQMPIIAPVSTDTWTVKESSASEEDEPTWGNQEERGVGMEVATAAANLTGGADAVILRHPASVATIKKFITELV
;
A
#
# COMPACT_ATOMS: atom_id res chain seq x y z
N MET A 1 -13.67 -9.72 44.44
CA MET A 1 -13.81 -8.56 43.53
C MET A 1 -13.78 -9.10 42.09
N SER A 2 -14.79 -8.74 41.28
CA SER A 2 -14.74 -9.07 39.86
C SER A 2 -13.67 -8.20 39.18
N PHE A 3 -12.86 -8.78 38.31
CA PHE A 3 -11.91 -8.04 37.49
C PHE A 3 -12.70 -7.11 36.54
N VAL A 4 -12.40 -5.82 36.56
CA VAL A 4 -12.93 -4.83 35.61
C VAL A 4 -11.77 -4.45 34.70
N PRO A 5 -11.79 -4.80 33.41
CA PRO A 5 -10.73 -4.39 32.49
C PRO A 5 -10.70 -2.88 32.38
N LYS A 6 -9.49 -2.32 32.40
CA LYS A 6 -9.29 -0.89 32.12
C LYS A 6 -9.13 -0.73 30.61
N THR A 7 -10.05 -0.01 29.98
CA THR A 7 -10.00 0.33 28.56
C THR A 7 -9.45 1.73 28.35
N ALA A 8 -8.79 1.97 27.22
CA ALA A 8 -8.39 3.28 26.75
C ALA A 8 -9.45 3.85 25.79
N ALA A 9 -9.66 5.16 25.85
CA ALA A 9 -10.51 5.87 24.91
C ALA A 9 -9.71 7.05 24.33
N TYR A 10 -9.79 7.23 23.03
CA TYR A 10 -9.08 8.28 22.31
C TYR A 10 -10.06 9.32 21.77
N SER A 11 -9.68 10.59 21.83
CA SER A 11 -10.44 11.71 21.27
C SER A 11 -10.21 11.88 19.76
N GLY A 12 -9.05 11.42 19.27
CA GLY A 12 -8.72 11.42 17.85
C GLY A 12 -9.33 10.23 17.13
N LYS A 13 -9.45 10.36 15.82
CA LYS A 13 -9.95 9.30 14.91
C LYS A 13 -9.13 9.34 13.62
N ILE A 14 -8.80 8.19 13.07
CA ILE A 14 -8.18 8.12 11.74
C ILE A 14 -9.27 8.44 10.69
N ASN A 15 -8.92 9.25 9.70
CA ASN A 15 -9.84 9.58 8.62
C ASN A 15 -10.22 8.32 7.83
N ALA A 16 -11.48 8.22 7.47
CA ALA A 16 -11.95 7.15 6.60
C ALA A 16 -11.76 7.57 5.14
N VAL A 17 -10.99 6.81 4.39
CA VAL A 17 -10.74 7.05 2.96
C VAL A 17 -11.35 5.92 2.15
N THR A 18 -12.24 6.28 1.23
CA THR A 18 -12.88 5.32 0.32
C THR A 18 -12.05 5.15 -0.95
N LEU A 19 -11.74 3.92 -1.31
CA LEU A 19 -11.07 3.51 -2.54
C LEU A 19 -12.07 2.77 -3.44
N GLY A 20 -11.98 3.02 -4.75
CA GLY A 20 -12.88 2.40 -5.71
C GLY A 20 -14.24 3.06 -5.75
N ALA A 21 -15.13 2.51 -6.58
CA ALA A 21 -16.48 3.00 -6.81
C ALA A 21 -17.49 1.85 -6.85
N GLY A 22 -18.77 2.16 -6.61
CA GLY A 22 -19.85 1.17 -6.61
C GLY A 22 -19.77 0.17 -5.46
N ASP A 23 -20.34 -1.02 -5.68
CA ASP A 23 -20.50 -2.05 -4.64
C ASP A 23 -19.19 -2.71 -4.19
N LYS A 24 -18.09 -2.48 -4.93
CA LYS A 24 -16.76 -3.01 -4.59
C LYS A 24 -15.84 -1.98 -3.95
N ALA A 25 -16.33 -0.76 -3.70
CA ALA A 25 -15.58 0.23 -2.96
C ALA A 25 -15.24 -0.29 -1.55
N ILE A 26 -14.04 0.03 -1.10
CA ILE A 26 -13.56 -0.31 0.24
C ILE A 26 -13.25 0.96 1.02
N VAL A 27 -13.28 0.86 2.34
CA VAL A 27 -12.87 1.93 3.25
C VAL A 27 -11.63 1.49 4.02
N ILE A 28 -10.63 2.36 4.08
CA ILE A 28 -9.45 2.23 4.95
C ILE A 28 -9.46 3.33 6.01
N GLY A 29 -8.90 3.05 7.18
CA GLY A 29 -8.97 3.98 8.31
C GLY A 29 -10.34 4.00 8.98
N GLY A 30 -10.66 5.08 9.67
CA GLY A 30 -11.92 5.27 10.38
C GLY A 30 -11.92 4.81 11.83
N GLN A 31 -10.88 4.17 12.33
CA GLN A 31 -10.77 3.73 13.71
C GLN A 31 -10.34 4.84 14.67
N ASN A 32 -10.79 4.72 15.92
CA ASN A 32 -10.38 5.57 17.05
C ASN A 32 -9.73 4.73 18.18
N VAL A 33 -9.10 3.65 17.84
CA VAL A 33 -8.46 2.69 18.73
C VAL A 33 -7.10 2.31 18.15
N LEU A 34 -6.16 1.89 18.97
CA LEU A 34 -4.86 1.38 18.50
C LEU A 34 -5.03 0.11 17.66
N PRO A 35 -4.07 -0.21 16.79
CA PRO A 35 -4.16 -1.36 15.91
C PRO A 35 -4.48 -2.65 16.68
N PHE A 36 -5.54 -3.35 16.29
CA PHE A 36 -6.01 -4.61 16.89
C PHE A 36 -6.40 -4.56 18.39
N TYR A 37 -6.51 -3.38 18.99
CA TYR A 37 -6.97 -3.23 20.38
C TYR A 37 -8.51 -3.28 20.45
N THR A 38 -9.09 -4.38 19.97
CA THR A 38 -10.55 -4.59 19.90
C THR A 38 -11.21 -4.64 21.29
N PHE A 39 -10.43 -4.84 22.36
CA PHE A 39 -10.91 -4.75 23.74
C PHE A 39 -11.13 -3.30 24.21
N ASP A 40 -10.55 -2.30 23.55
CA ASP A 40 -10.80 -0.88 23.83
C ASP A 40 -12.04 -0.37 23.10
N ALA A 41 -12.15 -0.65 21.80
CA ALA A 41 -13.31 -0.30 20.97
C ALA A 41 -13.37 -1.20 19.72
N ALA A 42 -14.52 -1.26 19.08
CA ALA A 42 -14.69 -1.99 17.82
C ALA A 42 -13.91 -1.31 16.68
N ILE A 43 -13.30 -2.13 15.82
CA ILE A 43 -12.65 -1.68 14.58
C ILE A 43 -13.70 -1.78 13.45
N GLU A 44 -14.22 -0.63 13.00
CA GLU A 44 -15.25 -0.58 11.96
C GLU A 44 -14.72 -1.09 10.60
N ASN A 45 -13.51 -0.71 10.25
CA ASN A 45 -12.86 -1.10 9.00
C ASN A 45 -11.60 -1.90 9.32
N ALA A 46 -11.69 -3.22 9.18
CA ALA A 46 -10.51 -4.09 9.29
C ALA A 46 -9.45 -3.67 8.27
N PRO A 47 -8.15 -3.81 8.59
CA PRO A 47 -7.07 -3.55 7.64
C PRO A 47 -7.27 -4.29 6.32
N LYS A 48 -6.78 -3.70 5.21
CA LYS A 48 -6.99 -4.21 3.85
C LYS A 48 -5.71 -4.77 3.25
N ILE A 49 -5.87 -5.70 2.31
CA ILE A 49 -4.77 -6.33 1.59
C ILE A 49 -4.88 -6.01 0.11
N GLY A 50 -3.87 -5.31 -0.42
CA GLY A 50 -3.66 -5.13 -1.85
C GLY A 50 -2.78 -6.22 -2.43
N VAL A 51 -3.03 -6.59 -3.68
CA VAL A 51 -2.18 -7.51 -4.43
C VAL A 51 -1.42 -6.75 -5.51
N GLU A 52 -0.09 -6.80 -5.45
CA GLU A 52 0.77 -6.16 -6.44
C GLU A 52 0.78 -6.93 -7.76
N ILE A 53 0.55 -6.19 -8.84
CA ILE A 53 0.76 -6.60 -10.23
C ILE A 53 1.80 -5.68 -10.85
N SER A 54 2.96 -6.23 -11.19
CA SER A 54 4.02 -5.47 -11.85
C SER A 54 3.94 -5.63 -13.38
N ASP A 55 4.28 -4.57 -14.10
CA ASP A 55 4.48 -4.59 -15.55
C ASP A 55 5.82 -5.25 -15.95
N ALA A 56 6.67 -5.58 -14.95
CA ALA A 56 7.90 -6.37 -15.07
C ALA A 56 7.77 -7.74 -14.35
N ALA A 57 6.57 -8.29 -14.22
CA ALA A 57 6.31 -9.56 -13.51
C ALA A 57 6.98 -10.80 -14.15
N ASP A 58 7.49 -10.69 -15.37
CA ASP A 58 8.35 -11.68 -16.01
C ASP A 58 9.69 -11.91 -15.28
N LYS A 59 10.09 -10.96 -14.42
CA LYS A 59 11.27 -11.09 -13.55
C LYS A 59 11.00 -11.86 -12.25
N TRP A 60 9.76 -12.22 -11.96
CA TRP A 60 9.42 -12.98 -10.76
C TRP A 60 9.86 -14.43 -10.88
N THR A 61 10.55 -14.93 -9.86
CA THR A 61 11.18 -16.27 -9.89
C THR A 61 10.60 -17.25 -8.87
N ALA A 62 9.84 -16.79 -7.87
CA ALA A 62 9.23 -17.66 -6.86
C ALA A 62 8.26 -18.66 -7.53
N PRO A 63 8.47 -19.99 -7.40
CA PRO A 63 7.74 -21.00 -8.13
C PRO A 63 6.21 -20.90 -7.99
N GLY A 64 5.70 -20.76 -6.77
CA GLY A 64 4.26 -20.67 -6.53
C GLY A 64 3.64 -19.39 -7.09
N LEU A 65 4.42 -18.29 -7.16
CA LEU A 65 3.99 -17.07 -7.80
C LEU A 65 3.91 -17.24 -9.32
N VAL A 66 4.93 -17.87 -9.93
CA VAL A 66 4.98 -18.17 -11.37
C VAL A 66 3.86 -19.14 -11.74
N GLU A 67 3.64 -20.18 -10.96
CA GLU A 67 2.55 -21.14 -11.16
C GLU A 67 1.18 -20.47 -11.04
N PHE A 68 0.99 -19.62 -10.03
CA PHE A 68 -0.29 -18.92 -9.85
C PHE A 68 -0.66 -18.07 -11.08
N TYR A 69 0.30 -17.38 -11.68
CA TYR A 69 0.06 -16.54 -12.85
C TYR A 69 0.33 -17.26 -14.19
N ALA A 70 0.51 -18.58 -14.19
CA ALA A 70 0.75 -19.32 -15.42
C ALA A 70 -0.35 -19.10 -16.46
N GLY A 71 0.06 -18.76 -17.69
CA GLY A 71 -0.84 -18.44 -18.79
C GLY A 71 -1.34 -16.99 -18.83
N CYS A 72 -1.04 -16.16 -17.82
CA CYS A 72 -1.34 -14.73 -17.84
C CYS A 72 -0.19 -13.97 -18.53
N THR A 73 -0.45 -13.37 -19.67
CA THR A 73 0.56 -12.66 -20.48
C THR A 73 0.49 -11.14 -20.34
N THR A 74 -0.66 -10.60 -19.93
CA THR A 74 -0.92 -9.17 -19.77
C THR A 74 -1.14 -8.77 -18.30
N MET A 75 -0.97 -7.50 -17.98
CA MET A 75 -1.32 -6.98 -16.64
C MET A 75 -2.81 -7.20 -16.33
N ALA A 76 -3.69 -7.04 -17.31
CA ALA A 76 -5.13 -7.25 -17.12
C ALA A 76 -5.48 -8.70 -16.77
N GLU A 77 -4.86 -9.69 -17.43
CA GLU A 77 -5.04 -11.11 -17.10
C GLU A 77 -4.52 -11.44 -15.71
N ARG A 78 -3.34 -10.92 -15.34
CA ARG A 78 -2.78 -11.07 -13.99
C ARG A 78 -3.66 -10.42 -12.93
N ALA A 79 -4.16 -9.20 -13.17
CA ALA A 79 -5.04 -8.51 -12.24
C ALA A 79 -6.36 -9.28 -12.05
N LYS A 80 -6.95 -9.78 -13.13
CA LYS A 80 -8.15 -10.64 -13.07
C LYS A 80 -7.90 -11.93 -12.30
N LYS A 81 -6.72 -12.52 -12.45
CA LYS A 81 -6.32 -13.70 -11.68
C LYS A 81 -6.12 -13.35 -10.21
N ALA A 82 -5.46 -12.22 -9.89
CA ALA A 82 -5.25 -11.75 -8.53
C ALA A 82 -6.57 -11.41 -7.80
N GLU A 83 -7.58 -10.90 -8.50
CA GLU A 83 -8.92 -10.67 -7.95
C GLU A 83 -9.55 -11.96 -7.38
N THR A 84 -9.09 -13.13 -7.81
CA THR A 84 -9.54 -14.43 -7.27
C THR A 84 -8.80 -14.88 -6.02
N MET A 85 -7.77 -14.17 -5.56
CA MET A 85 -7.04 -14.53 -4.34
C MET A 85 -7.92 -14.35 -3.11
N PRO A 86 -8.13 -15.39 -2.30
CA PRO A 86 -8.88 -15.24 -1.04
C PRO A 86 -8.17 -14.24 -0.11
N GLY A 87 -8.83 -13.15 0.21
CA GLY A 87 -8.30 -12.12 1.09
C GLY A 87 -7.80 -10.87 0.39
N ALA A 88 -7.71 -10.83 -0.94
CA ALA A 88 -7.46 -9.62 -1.68
C ALA A 88 -8.64 -8.64 -1.55
N ASP A 89 -8.34 -7.38 -1.24
CA ASP A 89 -9.32 -6.31 -1.11
C ASP A 89 -9.18 -5.27 -2.24
N PHE A 90 -7.98 -5.10 -2.84
CA PHE A 90 -7.71 -4.21 -3.96
C PHE A 90 -6.50 -4.68 -4.78
N ILE A 91 -6.32 -4.15 -5.98
CA ILE A 91 -5.19 -4.44 -6.85
C ILE A 91 -4.26 -3.23 -6.91
N CYS A 92 -2.96 -3.46 -6.77
CA CYS A 92 -1.92 -2.45 -6.92
C CYS A 92 -1.16 -2.67 -8.22
N LEU A 93 -1.21 -1.70 -9.13
CA LEU A 93 -0.45 -1.72 -10.37
C LEU A 93 0.89 -1.01 -10.14
N ASN A 94 1.98 -1.73 -10.33
CA ASN A 94 3.34 -1.23 -10.19
C ASN A 94 3.98 -1.09 -11.59
N PHE A 95 4.24 0.14 -12.02
CA PHE A 95 4.80 0.48 -13.33
C PHE A 95 6.32 0.68 -13.25
N GLU A 96 7.03 -0.29 -12.69
CA GLU A 96 8.50 -0.23 -12.54
C GLU A 96 9.24 -0.21 -13.88
N SER A 97 8.67 -0.76 -14.95
CA SER A 97 9.28 -0.75 -16.28
C SER A 97 9.32 0.65 -16.93
N ALA A 98 8.58 1.62 -16.38
CA ALA A 98 8.62 3.01 -16.82
C ALA A 98 9.93 3.73 -16.46
N ASP A 99 10.76 3.18 -15.55
CA ASP A 99 12.02 3.78 -15.12
C ASP A 99 12.93 4.10 -16.32
N PRO A 100 13.33 5.38 -16.51
CA PRO A 100 14.25 5.79 -17.56
C PRO A 100 15.63 5.12 -17.51
N ASN A 101 16.05 4.66 -16.31
CA ASN A 101 17.31 3.91 -16.13
C ASN A 101 17.15 2.42 -16.43
N GLY A 102 15.91 1.94 -16.60
CA GLY A 102 15.59 0.56 -16.92
C GLY A 102 15.04 0.40 -18.33
N ALA A 103 13.84 -0.19 -18.44
CA ALA A 103 13.19 -0.41 -19.73
C ALA A 103 12.64 0.87 -20.38
N ASN A 104 12.47 1.93 -19.62
CA ASN A 104 11.97 3.24 -20.05
C ASN A 104 10.68 3.13 -20.87
N ARG A 105 9.76 2.28 -20.41
CA ARG A 105 8.48 2.07 -21.09
C ARG A 105 7.72 3.38 -21.23
N SER A 106 7.00 3.56 -22.31
CA SER A 106 6.28 4.82 -22.56
C SER A 106 5.12 5.01 -21.59
N VAL A 107 4.84 6.27 -21.22
CA VAL A 107 3.67 6.61 -20.40
C VAL A 107 2.38 6.18 -21.09
N ALA A 108 2.30 6.27 -22.42
CA ALA A 108 1.14 5.86 -23.20
C ALA A 108 0.84 4.35 -23.06
N ASP A 109 1.86 3.50 -23.09
CA ASP A 109 1.71 2.06 -22.91
C ASP A 109 1.29 1.70 -21.47
N CYS A 110 1.86 2.38 -20.48
CA CYS A 110 1.47 2.20 -19.08
C CYS A 110 0.01 2.62 -18.83
N VAL A 111 -0.44 3.72 -19.44
CA VAL A 111 -1.84 4.17 -19.39
C VAL A 111 -2.77 3.18 -20.09
N ALA A 112 -2.35 2.60 -21.22
CA ALA A 112 -3.14 1.58 -21.90
C ALA A 112 -3.34 0.34 -21.04
N ASP A 113 -2.30 -0.12 -20.33
CA ASP A 113 -2.40 -1.23 -19.39
C ASP A 113 -3.30 -0.89 -18.20
N ALA A 114 -3.14 0.30 -17.60
CA ALA A 114 -4.00 0.71 -16.49
C ALA A 114 -5.49 0.72 -16.88
N LYS A 115 -5.82 1.16 -18.09
CA LYS A 115 -7.18 1.11 -18.64
C LYS A 115 -7.64 -0.32 -18.84
N ALA A 116 -6.82 -1.15 -19.47
CA ALA A 116 -7.15 -2.56 -19.72
C ALA A 116 -7.43 -3.32 -18.39
N VAL A 117 -6.64 -3.03 -17.33
CA VAL A 117 -6.90 -3.56 -16.00
C VAL A 117 -8.22 -3.03 -15.43
N ALA A 118 -8.45 -1.73 -15.49
CA ALA A 118 -9.67 -1.10 -14.94
C ALA A 118 -10.96 -1.56 -15.63
N ASP A 119 -10.86 -2.06 -16.87
CA ASP A 119 -11.97 -2.65 -17.61
C ASP A 119 -12.13 -4.15 -17.32
N ALA A 120 -11.07 -4.82 -16.86
CA ALA A 120 -11.06 -6.27 -16.62
C ALA A 120 -11.48 -6.68 -15.21
N ILE A 121 -11.32 -5.79 -14.20
CA ILE A 121 -11.57 -6.08 -12.79
C ILE A 121 -12.61 -5.17 -12.18
N SER A 122 -13.17 -5.63 -11.06
CA SER A 122 -14.13 -4.84 -10.26
C SER A 122 -13.55 -4.27 -8.98
N MET A 123 -12.42 -4.79 -8.52
CA MET A 123 -11.74 -4.32 -7.31
C MET A 123 -11.18 -2.91 -7.45
N PRO A 124 -11.04 -2.16 -6.34
CA PRO A 124 -10.34 -0.88 -6.32
C PRO A 124 -8.89 -1.01 -6.81
N ILE A 125 -8.36 0.08 -7.37
CA ILE A 125 -7.01 0.12 -7.94
C ILE A 125 -6.16 1.14 -7.20
N VAL A 126 -4.94 0.71 -6.85
CA VAL A 126 -3.85 1.56 -6.41
C VAL A 126 -2.79 1.59 -7.51
N ILE A 127 -2.19 2.74 -7.76
CA ILE A 127 -1.14 2.93 -8.77
C ILE A 127 0.17 3.25 -8.07
N MET A 128 1.22 2.54 -8.43
CA MET A 128 2.60 2.85 -8.08
C MET A 128 3.42 3.11 -9.33
N GLY A 129 4.34 4.06 -9.26
CA GLY A 129 5.25 4.44 -10.33
C GLY A 129 6.61 3.76 -10.23
N CYS A 130 7.54 4.25 -11.06
CA CYS A 130 8.89 3.72 -11.18
C CYS A 130 9.93 4.38 -10.23
N LYS A 131 9.48 5.24 -9.31
CA LYS A 131 10.32 6.03 -8.39
C LYS A 131 11.17 7.14 -9.06
N ASN A 132 10.97 7.40 -10.35
CA ASN A 132 11.53 8.57 -11.03
C ASN A 132 10.49 9.71 -11.04
N MET A 133 10.74 10.80 -10.31
CA MET A 133 9.75 11.85 -10.06
C MET A 133 9.21 12.52 -11.33
N GLU A 134 10.06 12.77 -12.32
CA GLU A 134 9.65 13.39 -13.57
C GLU A 134 8.72 12.45 -14.36
N LYS A 135 9.14 11.20 -14.51
CA LYS A 135 8.37 10.16 -15.21
C LYS A 135 7.05 9.85 -14.48
N ASP A 136 7.11 9.73 -13.17
CA ASP A 136 5.94 9.44 -12.33
C ASP A 136 4.95 10.61 -12.34
N GLY A 137 5.42 11.85 -12.36
CA GLY A 137 4.55 13.03 -12.46
C GLY A 137 3.70 13.02 -13.74
N GLU A 138 4.27 12.68 -14.89
CA GLU A 138 3.54 12.51 -16.15
C GLU A 138 2.62 11.28 -16.12
N LEU A 139 3.14 10.14 -15.67
CA LEU A 139 2.42 8.87 -15.58
C LEU A 139 1.17 9.00 -14.69
N PHE A 140 1.31 9.56 -13.51
CA PHE A 140 0.23 9.71 -12.54
C PHE A 140 -0.86 10.65 -13.05
N ALA A 141 -0.48 11.76 -13.69
CA ALA A 141 -1.44 12.68 -14.30
C ALA A 141 -2.25 11.97 -15.40
N LYS A 142 -1.59 11.23 -16.29
CA LYS A 142 -2.24 10.55 -17.43
C LYS A 142 -3.09 9.36 -17.00
N ILE A 143 -2.66 8.59 -16.02
CA ILE A 143 -3.49 7.49 -15.46
C ILE A 143 -4.70 8.08 -14.72
N SER A 144 -4.53 9.15 -13.94
CA SER A 144 -5.63 9.80 -13.22
C SER A 144 -6.69 10.35 -14.17
N GLU A 145 -6.28 10.93 -15.30
CA GLU A 145 -7.15 11.36 -16.39
C GLU A 145 -7.91 10.17 -17.00
N ALA A 146 -7.19 9.10 -17.34
CA ALA A 146 -7.74 7.92 -18.02
C ALA A 146 -8.71 7.12 -17.15
N LEU A 147 -8.50 7.11 -15.82
CA LEU A 147 -9.31 6.38 -14.84
C LEU A 147 -10.23 7.30 -14.02
N GLN A 148 -10.59 8.48 -14.58
CA GLN A 148 -11.51 9.40 -13.90
C GLN A 148 -12.83 8.70 -13.52
N GLY A 149 -13.30 8.91 -12.29
CA GLY A 149 -14.49 8.27 -11.73
C GLY A 149 -14.26 6.88 -11.12
N LYS A 150 -13.08 6.28 -11.29
CA LYS A 150 -12.74 5.00 -10.66
C LYS A 150 -12.30 5.15 -9.19
N ASN A 151 -12.05 6.38 -8.71
CA ASN A 151 -11.62 6.68 -7.34
C ASN A 151 -10.41 5.86 -6.91
N ILE A 152 -9.35 5.92 -7.73
CA ILE A 152 -8.08 5.22 -7.49
C ILE A 152 -7.24 5.94 -6.44
N VAL A 153 -6.22 5.25 -5.90
CA VAL A 153 -5.13 5.86 -5.13
C VAL A 153 -3.88 5.86 -5.98
N VAL A 154 -3.19 7.00 -6.03
CA VAL A 154 -1.88 7.11 -6.67
C VAL A 154 -0.81 7.23 -5.60
N MET A 155 0.15 6.35 -5.60
CA MET A 155 1.27 6.31 -4.66
C MET A 155 2.60 6.55 -5.39
N SER A 156 3.32 7.67 -5.12
CA SER A 156 3.00 8.65 -4.10
C SER A 156 3.55 9.99 -4.53
N ALA A 157 3.04 11.05 -3.94
CA ALA A 157 3.67 12.37 -3.98
C ALA A 157 4.69 12.52 -2.84
N ARG A 158 5.80 13.21 -3.10
CA ARG A 158 6.88 13.52 -2.15
C ARG A 158 6.98 15.02 -1.93
N SER A 159 7.81 15.45 -0.98
CA SER A 159 8.03 16.86 -0.68
C SER A 159 8.49 17.69 -1.89
N GLU A 160 9.18 17.07 -2.83
CA GLU A 160 9.75 17.70 -4.02
C GLU A 160 8.71 17.90 -5.14
N ASP A 161 7.72 17.00 -5.25
CA ASP A 161 6.77 16.95 -6.36
C ASP A 161 5.29 17.06 -5.95
N TYR A 162 4.98 17.22 -4.65
CA TYR A 162 3.62 17.21 -4.12
C TYR A 162 2.67 18.20 -4.82
N LYS A 163 3.21 19.34 -5.32
CA LYS A 163 2.40 20.32 -6.04
C LYS A 163 1.92 19.76 -7.37
N THR A 164 2.84 19.17 -8.13
CA THR A 164 2.55 18.61 -9.45
C THR A 164 1.64 17.40 -9.32
N VAL A 165 2.01 16.42 -8.48
CA VAL A 165 1.23 15.20 -8.27
C VAL A 165 -0.11 15.51 -7.59
N GLY A 166 -0.11 16.30 -6.52
CA GLY A 166 -1.34 16.66 -5.82
C GLY A 166 -2.33 17.42 -6.68
N ALA A 167 -1.85 18.36 -7.51
CA ALA A 167 -2.73 19.10 -8.42
C ALA A 167 -3.28 18.22 -9.53
N SER A 168 -2.44 17.42 -10.20
CA SER A 168 -2.85 16.59 -11.33
C SER A 168 -3.67 15.37 -10.93
N VAL A 169 -3.45 14.80 -9.74
CA VAL A 169 -4.13 13.60 -9.25
C VAL A 169 -5.42 13.99 -8.51
N ALA A 170 -5.29 14.77 -7.44
CA ALA A 170 -6.41 15.02 -6.54
C ALA A 170 -7.28 16.19 -7.00
N LEU A 171 -6.69 17.35 -7.36
CA LEU A 171 -7.50 18.53 -7.71
C LEU A 171 -8.11 18.45 -9.11
N ALA A 172 -7.35 17.97 -10.10
CA ALA A 172 -7.84 17.89 -11.48
C ALA A 172 -8.81 16.73 -11.70
N TYR A 173 -8.55 15.58 -11.14
CA TYR A 173 -9.28 14.34 -11.46
C TYR A 173 -9.98 13.69 -10.26
N GLY A 174 -9.87 14.28 -9.05
CA GLY A 174 -10.59 13.82 -7.85
C GLY A 174 -10.14 12.45 -7.34
N GLN A 175 -8.94 12.02 -7.70
CA GLN A 175 -8.36 10.76 -7.24
C GLN A 175 -7.77 10.92 -5.82
N LYS A 176 -7.43 9.82 -5.16
CA LYS A 176 -6.71 9.83 -3.89
C LYS A 176 -5.21 9.86 -4.13
N VAL A 177 -4.45 10.49 -3.23
CA VAL A 177 -3.00 10.67 -3.37
C VAL A 177 -2.28 10.20 -2.11
N GLY A 178 -1.22 9.43 -2.29
CA GLY A 178 -0.30 9.03 -1.24
C GLY A 178 0.70 10.15 -0.93
N ALA A 179 0.89 10.45 0.34
CA ALA A 179 1.95 11.30 0.86
C ALA A 179 3.11 10.41 1.30
N GLU A 180 4.20 10.40 0.53
CA GLU A 180 5.35 9.52 0.78
C GLU A 180 6.47 10.26 1.48
N THR A 181 6.91 9.71 2.59
CA THR A 181 8.09 10.17 3.32
C THR A 181 8.93 8.97 3.75
N ALA A 182 10.21 9.22 4.04
CA ALA A 182 11.00 8.28 4.81
C ALA A 182 10.52 8.24 6.28
N ASP A 183 11.09 7.37 7.09
CA ASP A 183 10.72 7.06 8.48
C ASP A 183 10.82 8.27 9.45
N ASP A 184 10.14 9.38 9.11
CA ASP A 184 10.14 10.62 9.89
C ASP A 184 8.72 11.20 10.03
N ILE A 185 8.22 11.20 11.28
CA ILE A 185 6.90 11.74 11.62
C ILE A 185 6.76 13.23 11.30
N ASN A 186 7.84 14.02 11.42
CA ASN A 186 7.77 15.47 11.18
C ASN A 186 7.64 15.74 9.67
N LEU A 187 8.37 14.99 8.85
CA LEU A 187 8.25 15.06 7.38
C LEU A 187 6.86 14.60 6.94
N ALA A 188 6.32 13.51 7.51
CA ALA A 188 4.97 13.03 7.22
C ALA A 188 3.91 14.11 7.55
N LYS A 189 4.00 14.70 8.74
CA LYS A 189 3.12 15.79 9.15
C LYS A 189 3.25 17.01 8.23
N GLN A 190 4.49 17.41 7.91
CA GLN A 190 4.75 18.55 7.04
C GLN A 190 4.16 18.35 5.64
N LEU A 191 4.34 17.18 5.05
CA LEU A 191 3.81 16.87 3.71
C LEU A 191 2.28 16.90 3.71
N ASN A 192 1.62 16.32 4.71
CA ASN A 192 0.17 16.38 4.86
C ASN A 192 -0.34 17.84 4.98
N ILE A 193 0.35 18.69 5.76
CA ILE A 193 0.04 20.12 5.86
C ILE A 193 0.17 20.79 4.49
N MET A 194 1.26 20.55 3.77
CA MET A 194 1.50 21.13 2.45
C MET A 194 0.43 20.70 1.42
N MET A 195 0.02 19.43 1.44
CA MET A 195 -1.08 18.94 0.59
C MET A 195 -2.42 19.61 0.94
N LYS A 196 -2.75 19.73 2.23
CA LYS A 196 -3.96 20.44 2.68
C LYS A 196 -3.93 21.92 2.29
N GLN A 197 -2.76 22.58 2.32
CA GLN A 197 -2.60 23.96 1.84
C GLN A 197 -2.84 24.12 0.33
N LEU A 198 -2.71 23.05 -0.46
CA LEU A 198 -3.18 23.01 -1.86
C LEU A 198 -4.69 22.83 -1.99
N ASN A 199 -5.43 22.79 -0.90
CA ASN A 199 -6.86 22.48 -0.82
C ASN A 199 -7.19 21.01 -1.21
N ILE A 200 -6.26 20.08 -1.01
CA ILE A 200 -6.57 18.65 -1.12
C ILE A 200 -7.28 18.24 0.17
N PRO A 201 -8.49 17.68 0.09
CA PRO A 201 -9.23 17.22 1.26
C PRO A 201 -8.48 16.12 2.01
N ALA A 202 -8.53 16.12 3.35
CA ALA A 202 -7.85 15.12 4.18
C ALA A 202 -8.29 13.68 3.85
N GLU A 203 -9.55 13.49 3.48
CA GLU A 203 -10.13 12.21 3.01
C GLU A 203 -9.70 11.81 1.59
N SER A 204 -8.88 12.62 0.96
CA SER A 204 -8.23 12.30 -0.32
C SER A 204 -6.73 12.01 -0.16
N ILE A 205 -6.21 12.02 1.06
CA ILE A 205 -4.80 11.78 1.37
C ILE A 205 -4.68 10.45 2.12
N VAL A 206 -3.77 9.59 1.67
CA VAL A 206 -3.27 8.44 2.41
C VAL A 206 -1.78 8.65 2.69
N MET A 207 -1.23 8.07 3.74
CA MET A 207 0.20 8.15 4.03
C MET A 207 0.93 6.90 3.54
N ASN A 208 2.13 7.09 3.01
CA ASN A 208 3.17 6.10 2.87
C ASN A 208 4.39 6.62 3.64
N ILE A 209 4.55 6.17 4.88
CA ILE A 209 5.62 6.65 5.75
C ILE A 209 6.93 5.87 5.61
N GLY A 210 7.07 5.17 4.50
CA GLY A 210 8.12 4.21 4.27
C GLY A 210 7.74 2.82 4.78
N THR A 211 8.44 1.83 4.27
CA THR A 211 8.47 0.47 4.80
C THR A 211 9.87 -0.08 4.60
N ALA A 212 10.26 -1.04 5.41
CA ALA A 212 11.53 -1.74 5.30
C ALA A 212 11.30 -3.22 5.58
N ALA A 213 11.96 -4.10 4.87
CA ALA A 213 11.93 -5.51 5.20
C ALA A 213 12.41 -5.73 6.64
N VAL A 214 11.75 -6.64 7.37
CA VAL A 214 12.18 -7.00 8.73
C VAL A 214 13.65 -7.44 8.70
N GLY A 215 14.48 -6.86 9.58
CA GLY A 215 15.93 -7.04 9.56
C GLY A 215 16.71 -5.96 8.80
N TYR A 216 16.05 -5.08 8.08
CA TYR A 216 16.64 -3.99 7.29
C TYR A 216 16.30 -2.59 7.83
N GLY A 217 16.38 -2.42 9.14
CA GLY A 217 16.06 -1.15 9.80
C GLY A 217 14.56 -0.96 10.08
N TYR A 218 13.80 -2.04 10.10
CA TYR A 218 12.35 -1.98 10.36
C TYR A 218 12.00 -1.31 11.71
N GLU A 219 12.90 -1.33 12.68
CA GLU A 219 12.74 -0.64 13.97
C GLU A 219 12.49 0.86 13.84
N TYR A 220 13.00 1.51 12.80
CA TYR A 220 12.73 2.92 12.51
C TYR A 220 11.29 3.11 11.99
N VAL A 221 10.84 2.23 11.10
CA VAL A 221 9.45 2.20 10.60
C VAL A 221 8.49 1.96 11.75
N ALA A 222 8.74 0.95 12.59
CA ALA A 222 7.90 0.63 13.75
C ALA A 222 7.78 1.83 14.69
N SER A 223 8.90 2.47 15.04
CA SER A 223 8.90 3.66 15.89
C SER A 223 8.10 4.82 15.28
N THR A 224 8.19 5.00 13.98
CA THR A 224 7.45 6.08 13.27
C THR A 224 5.95 5.76 13.22
N LEU A 225 5.56 4.52 12.93
CA LEU A 225 4.17 4.08 12.96
C LEU A 225 3.51 4.33 14.32
N ASP A 226 4.14 3.87 15.40
CA ASP A 226 3.65 4.06 16.77
C ASP A 226 3.46 5.54 17.10
N ARG A 227 4.45 6.38 16.79
CA ARG A 227 4.41 7.81 17.06
C ARG A 227 3.33 8.51 16.23
N VAL A 228 3.15 8.15 14.97
CA VAL A 228 2.07 8.68 14.12
C VAL A 228 0.72 8.31 14.69
N ARG A 229 0.51 7.05 15.07
CA ARG A 229 -0.77 6.60 15.64
C ARG A 229 -1.08 7.24 16.99
N LEU A 230 -0.11 7.36 17.88
CA LEU A 230 -0.29 8.03 19.16
C LEU A 230 -0.58 9.54 18.99
N ALA A 231 0.11 10.21 18.08
CA ALA A 231 -0.18 11.61 17.78
C ALA A 231 -1.59 11.79 17.20
N ALA A 232 -1.98 10.94 16.25
CA ALA A 232 -3.30 10.98 15.62
C ALA A 232 -4.44 10.73 16.61
N LEU A 233 -4.31 9.72 17.46
CA LEU A 233 -5.39 9.26 18.35
C LEU A 233 -5.35 9.95 19.71
N GLN A 234 -4.21 9.95 20.41
CA GLN A 234 -4.11 10.46 21.76
C GLN A 234 -4.01 11.99 21.80
N GLN A 235 -3.28 12.59 20.87
CA GLN A 235 -3.11 14.04 20.79
C GLN A 235 -4.11 14.71 19.84
N SER A 236 -4.93 13.93 19.14
CA SER A 236 -5.90 14.40 18.13
C SER A 236 -5.25 15.26 17.03
N ASP A 237 -4.02 14.93 16.63
CA ASP A 237 -3.28 15.65 15.60
C ASP A 237 -3.88 15.40 14.22
N ALA A 238 -4.70 16.36 13.77
CA ALA A 238 -5.45 16.26 12.51
C ALA A 238 -4.56 16.20 11.25
N ASP A 239 -3.27 16.51 11.36
CA ASP A 239 -2.32 16.42 10.26
C ASP A 239 -1.68 15.03 10.16
N LEU A 240 -1.94 14.13 11.13
CA LEU A 240 -1.46 12.75 11.16
C LEU A 240 -2.61 11.72 11.19
N GLN A 241 -3.86 12.16 11.05
CA GLN A 241 -5.04 11.28 11.05
C GLN A 241 -5.32 10.61 9.70
N MET A 242 -4.45 10.73 8.70
CA MET A 242 -4.61 10.02 7.43
C MET A 242 -4.32 8.52 7.61
N PRO A 243 -5.04 7.64 6.88
CA PRO A 243 -4.73 6.21 6.88
C PRO A 243 -3.40 5.93 6.21
N ILE A 244 -2.76 4.82 6.59
CA ILE A 244 -1.45 4.41 6.09
C ILE A 244 -1.60 3.19 5.18
N ILE A 245 -1.01 3.25 3.97
CA ILE A 245 -0.82 2.11 3.07
C ILE A 245 0.67 1.79 3.02
N ALA A 246 1.06 0.57 3.36
CA ALA A 246 2.44 0.10 3.35
C ALA A 246 2.69 -0.82 2.13
N PRO A 247 3.54 -0.43 1.16
CA PRO A 247 3.88 -1.25 0.00
C PRO A 247 4.94 -2.30 0.34
N VAL A 248 4.58 -3.27 1.18
CA VAL A 248 5.48 -4.29 1.73
C VAL A 248 6.20 -5.12 0.67
N SER A 249 5.49 -5.49 -0.39
CA SER A 249 6.04 -6.35 -1.45
C SER A 249 7.27 -5.76 -2.14
N THR A 250 7.29 -4.43 -2.36
CA THR A 250 8.40 -3.77 -3.07
C THR A 250 9.72 -3.83 -2.28
N ASP A 251 9.65 -3.84 -0.95
CA ASP A 251 10.85 -3.86 -0.12
C ASP A 251 11.26 -5.29 0.24
N THR A 252 10.31 -6.19 0.43
CA THR A 252 10.61 -7.57 0.87
C THR A 252 11.13 -8.47 -0.25
N TRP A 253 10.66 -8.31 -1.50
CA TRP A 253 11.11 -9.14 -2.62
C TRP A 253 12.38 -8.61 -3.32
N THR A 254 12.99 -7.54 -2.81
CA THR A 254 14.24 -6.97 -3.34
C THR A 254 15.46 -7.24 -2.46
N VAL A 255 15.25 -7.66 -1.21
CA VAL A 255 16.37 -8.00 -0.30
C VAL A 255 16.99 -9.35 -0.66
N LYS A 256 18.26 -9.53 -0.28
CA LYS A 256 19.02 -10.72 -0.62
C LYS A 256 18.38 -12.01 -0.09
N GLU A 257 17.85 -11.98 1.13
CA GLU A 257 17.25 -13.14 1.79
C GLU A 257 16.03 -13.70 1.03
N SER A 258 15.27 -12.86 0.34
CA SER A 258 14.11 -13.28 -0.46
C SER A 258 14.46 -13.57 -1.92
N SER A 259 15.55 -13.00 -2.45
CA SER A 259 15.87 -13.05 -3.88
C SER A 259 17.01 -14.01 -4.24
N ALA A 260 17.97 -14.28 -3.32
CA ALA A 260 19.08 -15.18 -3.58
C ALA A 260 18.60 -16.64 -3.80
N SER A 261 19.13 -17.28 -4.84
CA SER A 261 18.80 -18.66 -5.16
C SER A 261 19.32 -19.65 -4.09
N GLU A 262 18.79 -20.86 -4.10
CA GLU A 262 19.30 -21.93 -3.24
C GLU A 262 20.70 -22.41 -3.68
N GLU A 263 21.07 -22.18 -4.94
CA GLU A 263 22.41 -22.46 -5.46
C GLU A 263 23.43 -21.46 -4.90
N ASP A 264 23.07 -20.18 -4.84
CA ASP A 264 23.94 -19.11 -4.31
C ASP A 264 24.08 -19.18 -2.79
N GLU A 265 23.02 -19.54 -2.07
CA GLU A 265 22.97 -19.57 -0.60
C GLU A 265 22.36 -20.88 -0.09
N PRO A 266 23.05 -22.03 -0.28
CA PRO A 266 22.49 -23.36 -0.01
C PRO A 266 22.17 -23.64 1.46
N THR A 267 22.68 -22.86 2.38
CA THR A 267 22.43 -22.98 3.83
C THR A 267 21.18 -22.23 4.29
N TRP A 268 20.57 -21.40 3.43
CA TRP A 268 19.45 -20.56 3.79
C TRP A 268 18.07 -21.22 3.63
N GLY A 269 18.04 -22.43 3.07
CA GLY A 269 16.79 -23.16 2.80
C GLY A 269 16.07 -22.64 1.56
N ASN A 270 14.82 -22.98 1.43
CA ASN A 270 14.03 -22.68 0.22
C ASN A 270 13.81 -21.18 0.01
N GLN A 271 14.11 -20.67 -1.18
CA GLN A 271 14.03 -19.26 -1.53
C GLN A 271 12.60 -18.71 -1.37
N GLU A 272 11.62 -19.43 -1.87
CA GLU A 272 10.22 -18.99 -1.83
C GLU A 272 9.70 -18.91 -0.40
N GLU A 273 10.03 -19.90 0.45
CA GLU A 273 9.67 -19.89 1.87
C GLU A 273 10.28 -18.69 2.60
N ARG A 274 11.54 -18.35 2.28
CA ARG A 274 12.20 -17.16 2.83
C ARG A 274 11.48 -15.87 2.41
N GLY A 275 11.17 -15.74 1.11
CA GLY A 275 10.47 -14.58 0.56
C GLY A 275 9.08 -14.40 1.18
N VAL A 276 8.30 -15.48 1.24
CA VAL A 276 6.98 -15.49 1.89
C VAL A 276 7.09 -15.14 3.39
N GLY A 277 8.06 -15.76 4.08
CA GLY A 277 8.31 -15.48 5.51
C GLY A 277 8.66 -14.02 5.76
N MET A 278 9.52 -13.43 4.91
CA MET A 278 9.89 -12.02 4.97
C MET A 278 8.69 -11.09 4.72
N GLU A 279 7.91 -11.38 3.70
CA GLU A 279 6.72 -10.60 3.34
C GLU A 279 5.65 -10.66 4.45
N VAL A 280 5.37 -11.84 4.98
CA VAL A 280 4.42 -12.04 6.07
C VAL A 280 4.87 -11.34 7.36
N ALA A 281 6.13 -11.50 7.75
CA ALA A 281 6.66 -10.88 8.95
C ALA A 281 6.61 -9.35 8.86
N THR A 282 7.02 -8.79 7.71
CA THR A 282 6.99 -7.34 7.48
C THR A 282 5.55 -6.81 7.44
N ALA A 283 4.63 -7.52 6.79
CA ALA A 283 3.22 -7.12 6.74
C ALA A 283 2.56 -7.14 8.12
N ALA A 284 2.75 -8.22 8.89
CA ALA A 284 2.21 -8.32 10.24
C ALA A 284 2.74 -7.20 11.15
N ALA A 285 4.05 -6.90 11.05
CA ALA A 285 4.67 -5.83 11.81
C ALA A 285 4.12 -4.44 11.42
N ASN A 286 3.94 -4.15 10.10
CA ASN A 286 3.32 -2.90 9.66
C ASN A 286 1.87 -2.77 10.15
N LEU A 287 1.07 -3.83 10.06
CA LEU A 287 -0.32 -3.83 10.52
C LEU A 287 -0.43 -3.60 12.03
N THR A 288 0.42 -4.26 12.83
CA THR A 288 0.43 -4.07 14.29
C THR A 288 0.97 -2.70 14.69
N GLY A 289 1.87 -2.10 13.90
CA GLY A 289 2.33 -0.73 14.09
C GLY A 289 1.32 0.34 13.67
N GLY A 290 0.33 0.00 12.84
CA GLY A 290 -0.73 0.95 12.49
C GLY A 290 -1.01 1.17 11.02
N ALA A 291 -0.44 0.39 10.11
CA ALA A 291 -0.87 0.43 8.71
C ALA A 291 -2.33 -0.02 8.59
N ASP A 292 -3.12 0.74 7.82
CA ASP A 292 -4.53 0.43 7.53
C ASP A 292 -4.68 -0.47 6.31
N ALA A 293 -3.62 -0.55 5.50
CA ALA A 293 -3.53 -1.48 4.39
C ALA A 293 -2.07 -1.85 4.11
N VAL A 294 -1.87 -3.08 3.62
CA VAL A 294 -0.58 -3.57 3.12
C VAL A 294 -0.71 -4.03 1.68
N ILE A 295 0.34 -3.86 0.90
CA ILE A 295 0.42 -4.38 -0.47
C ILE A 295 1.37 -5.56 -0.46
N LEU A 296 0.89 -6.71 -0.90
CA LEU A 296 1.58 -8.00 -0.91
C LEU A 296 1.64 -8.53 -2.34
N ARG A 297 2.56 -9.46 -2.59
CA ARG A 297 2.75 -10.06 -3.91
C ARG A 297 2.34 -11.54 -3.94
N HIS A 298 2.78 -12.31 -2.95
CA HIS A 298 2.67 -13.76 -2.99
C HIS A 298 1.31 -14.27 -2.48
N PRO A 299 0.63 -15.21 -3.18
CA PRO A 299 -0.67 -15.75 -2.75
C PRO A 299 -0.67 -16.34 -1.34
N ALA A 300 0.42 -17.02 -0.94
CA ALA A 300 0.56 -17.57 0.41
C ALA A 300 0.66 -16.47 1.49
N SER A 301 1.33 -15.36 1.16
CA SER A 301 1.39 -14.20 2.05
C SER A 301 0.02 -13.56 2.23
N VAL A 302 -0.71 -13.37 1.13
CA VAL A 302 -2.08 -12.82 1.15
C VAL A 302 -3.00 -13.68 2.04
N ALA A 303 -2.98 -15.01 1.85
CA ALA A 303 -3.80 -15.93 2.63
C ALA A 303 -3.42 -15.90 4.14
N THR A 304 -2.12 -15.87 4.44
CA THR A 304 -1.62 -15.83 5.82
C THR A 304 -1.99 -14.54 6.52
N ILE A 305 -1.78 -13.40 5.87
CA ILE A 305 -2.12 -12.09 6.44
C ILE A 305 -3.64 -11.91 6.56
N LYS A 306 -4.43 -12.45 5.62
CA LYS A 306 -5.90 -12.45 5.78
C LYS A 306 -6.35 -13.19 7.02
N LYS A 307 -5.78 -14.36 7.28
CA LYS A 307 -6.04 -15.12 8.50
C LYS A 307 -5.63 -14.33 9.74
N PHE A 308 -4.43 -13.75 9.74
CA PHE A 308 -3.92 -12.89 10.82
C PHE A 308 -4.90 -11.76 11.16
N ILE A 309 -5.35 -11.00 10.16
CA ILE A 309 -6.32 -9.91 10.36
C ILE A 309 -7.63 -10.47 10.93
N THR A 310 -8.15 -11.57 10.36
CA THR A 310 -9.45 -12.15 10.76
C THR A 310 -9.46 -12.67 12.20
N GLU A 311 -8.31 -13.14 12.71
CA GLU A 311 -8.20 -13.64 14.08
C GLU A 311 -8.04 -12.51 15.13
N LEU A 312 -7.67 -11.29 14.70
CA LEU A 312 -7.38 -10.17 15.58
C LEU A 312 -8.46 -9.05 15.58
N VAL A 313 -9.40 -9.10 14.63
CA VAL A 313 -10.50 -8.09 14.51
C VAL A 313 -11.85 -8.68 14.84
#